data_3fbe64afcf29cc87aa0548b97b3f21f3
#
_entry.id   3fbe64afcf29cc87aa0548b97b3f21f3
#
_cell.length_a   1.000
_cell.length_b   1.000
_cell.length_c   1.000
_cell.angle_alpha   90.00
_cell.angle_beta   90.00
_cell.angle_gamma   90.00
#
_symmetry.space_group_name_H-M   'P 1'
#
loop_
_entity.id
_entity.type
_entity.pdbx_description
1 polymer ?
#
loop_
_entity_poly.entity_id
_entity_poly.type
_entity_poly.pdbx_seq_one_letter_code
_entity_poly.pdbx_strand_id
1 'polypeptide(L)'
;MQNALKNNRGATVFGYKVNDPERFGVVEFDKTGKAISLEEKPKKPKSDYAVTGLYFYDKNVCDYAKLLKPSARGELEITDLNKIYLEKGTLKVEILGRGFAWLDTGTHDSMLQASNFVQSMELNKGEKISCLEEIAYTHGFVSGETILKNIEGYKSDYYDYVRNVILKSMTGVRI
;
A
#
# COMPACT_ATOMS: atom_id res chain seq x y z
N MET A 1 6.81 2.96 6.33
CA MET A 1 5.58 3.75 6.51
C MET A 1 5.67 4.79 7.62
N GLN A 2 5.92 4.45 8.88
CA GLN A 2 6.01 5.43 9.97
C GLN A 2 7.04 6.55 9.72
N ASN A 3 8.21 6.22 9.16
CA ASN A 3 9.21 7.22 8.78
C ASN A 3 8.74 8.12 7.63
N ALA A 4 8.03 7.55 6.66
CA ALA A 4 7.43 8.31 5.57
C ALA A 4 6.40 9.30 6.10
N LEU A 5 5.51 8.86 6.98
CA LEU A 5 4.48 9.73 7.59
C LEU A 5 5.10 10.88 8.41
N LYS A 6 6.10 10.59 9.26
CA LYS A 6 6.76 11.61 10.10
C LYS A 6 7.54 12.64 9.30
N ASN A 7 8.08 12.26 8.14
CA ASN A 7 8.97 13.09 7.33
C ASN A 7 8.32 13.62 6.04
N ASN A 8 7.01 13.43 5.87
CA ASN A 8 6.30 13.93 4.70
C ASN A 8 6.20 15.47 4.76
N ARG A 9 6.77 16.13 3.74
CA ARG A 9 6.74 17.60 3.58
C ARG A 9 6.19 18.01 2.21
N GLY A 10 5.30 17.22 1.65
CA GLY A 10 4.73 17.39 0.33
C GLY A 10 4.02 16.12 -0.06
N ALA A 11 4.63 15.32 -0.93
CA ALA A 11 4.15 13.98 -1.25
C ALA A 11 5.21 12.92 -0.97
N THR A 12 4.78 11.78 -0.44
CA THR A 12 5.58 10.56 -0.39
C THR A 12 4.85 9.46 -1.12
N VAL A 13 5.48 8.88 -2.12
CA VAL A 13 5.01 7.72 -2.88
C VAL A 13 5.92 6.52 -2.63
N PHE A 14 5.44 5.32 -2.95
CA PHE A 14 6.22 4.11 -2.73
C PHE A 14 6.53 3.43 -4.06
N GLY A 15 7.81 3.15 -4.29
CA GLY A 15 8.30 2.44 -5.45
C GLY A 15 8.52 0.96 -5.16
N TYR A 16 8.11 0.10 -6.07
CA TYR A 16 8.34 -1.34 -6.01
C TYR A 16 8.95 -1.83 -7.30
N LYS A 17 9.99 -2.67 -7.20
CA LYS A 17 10.66 -3.22 -8.38
C LYS A 17 9.81 -4.30 -9.03
N VAL A 18 9.51 -4.14 -10.33
CA VAL A 18 8.66 -5.05 -11.13
C VAL A 18 9.40 -5.51 -12.39
N ASN A 19 8.89 -6.56 -13.03
CA ASN A 19 9.43 -7.09 -14.29
C ASN A 19 8.72 -6.50 -15.53
N ASP A 20 7.56 -5.90 -15.35
CA ASP A 20 6.67 -5.36 -16.40
C ASP A 20 6.28 -3.91 -16.12
N PRO A 21 7.28 -2.99 -15.98
CA PRO A 21 7.06 -1.61 -15.53
C PRO A 21 6.16 -0.80 -16.48
N GLU A 22 6.06 -1.16 -17.75
CA GLU A 22 5.21 -0.49 -18.76
C GLU A 22 3.72 -0.53 -18.42
N ARG A 23 3.30 -1.37 -17.48
CA ARG A 23 1.90 -1.46 -17.02
C ARG A 23 1.53 -0.40 -15.99
N PHE A 24 2.49 0.28 -15.40
CA PHE A 24 2.35 1.11 -14.20
C PHE A 24 2.86 2.54 -14.41
N GLY A 25 2.62 3.40 -13.44
CA GLY A 25 3.38 4.62 -13.29
C GLY A 25 4.82 4.27 -12.90
N VAL A 26 5.79 4.77 -13.66
CA VAL A 26 7.22 4.44 -13.48
C VAL A 26 7.97 5.65 -12.95
N VAL A 27 8.80 5.44 -11.94
CA VAL A 27 9.69 6.46 -11.40
C VAL A 27 11.14 6.21 -11.82
N GLU A 28 11.80 7.26 -12.30
CA GLU A 28 13.23 7.27 -12.64
C GLU A 28 14.02 7.95 -11.54
N PHE A 29 15.21 7.43 -11.24
CA PHE A 29 16.11 7.97 -10.23
C PHE A 29 17.42 8.45 -10.83
N ASP A 30 18.00 9.47 -10.24
CA ASP A 30 19.39 9.84 -10.49
C ASP A 30 20.36 8.90 -9.72
N LYS A 31 21.67 9.15 -9.89
CA LYS A 31 22.71 8.37 -9.22
C LYS A 31 22.71 8.50 -7.69
N THR A 32 22.02 9.48 -7.15
CA THR A 32 21.89 9.72 -5.70
C THR A 32 20.65 9.04 -5.11
N GLY A 33 19.79 8.43 -5.96
CA GLY A 33 18.51 7.85 -5.57
C GLY A 33 17.37 8.85 -5.47
N LYS A 34 17.54 10.08 -5.97
CA LYS A 34 16.48 11.07 -6.04
C LYS A 34 15.63 10.84 -7.28
N ALA A 35 14.31 10.90 -7.14
CA ALA A 35 13.39 10.83 -8.28
C ALA A 35 13.57 12.05 -9.19
N ILE A 36 13.70 11.79 -10.50
CA ILE A 36 13.91 12.81 -11.54
C ILE A 36 12.82 12.82 -12.60
N SER A 37 12.10 11.70 -12.79
CA SER A 37 10.94 11.68 -13.68
C SER A 37 9.89 10.67 -13.18
N LEU A 38 8.66 10.90 -13.64
CA LEU A 38 7.51 10.01 -13.47
C LEU A 38 6.77 9.90 -14.80
N GLU A 39 6.48 8.70 -15.24
CA GLU A 39 5.73 8.46 -16.48
C GLU A 39 4.63 7.44 -16.26
N GLU A 40 3.40 7.75 -16.70
CA GLU A 40 2.28 6.81 -16.66
C GLU A 40 2.34 5.85 -17.84
N LYS A 41 2.43 4.55 -17.56
CA LYS A 41 2.43 3.46 -18.55
C LYS A 41 3.32 3.73 -19.76
N PRO A 42 4.61 4.00 -19.55
CA PRO A 42 5.53 4.37 -20.63
C PRO A 42 5.76 3.19 -21.57
N LYS A 43 5.75 3.45 -22.90
CA LYS A 43 6.11 2.41 -23.90
C LYS A 43 7.56 1.93 -23.79
N LYS A 44 8.43 2.76 -23.24
CA LYS A 44 9.86 2.45 -22.99
C LYS A 44 10.18 2.93 -21.59
N PRO A 45 9.99 2.09 -20.56
CA PRO A 45 10.27 2.44 -19.19
C PRO A 45 11.73 2.81 -18.98
N LYS A 46 11.99 3.85 -18.20
CA LYS A 46 13.35 4.31 -17.85
C LYS A 46 13.90 3.64 -16.60
N SER A 47 13.07 2.93 -15.87
CA SER A 47 13.44 2.12 -14.71
C SER A 47 12.47 0.97 -14.50
N ASP A 48 12.83 0.03 -13.60
CA ASP A 48 12.00 -1.10 -13.20
C ASP A 48 11.13 -0.78 -11.96
N TYR A 49 11.05 0.48 -11.54
CA TYR A 49 10.32 0.85 -10.32
C TYR A 49 8.93 1.40 -10.64
N ALA A 50 7.93 0.58 -10.36
CA ALA A 50 6.52 0.99 -10.41
C ALA A 50 6.14 1.80 -9.15
N VAL A 51 5.35 2.83 -9.31
CA VAL A 51 4.73 3.55 -8.20
C VAL A 51 3.50 2.77 -7.74
N THR A 52 3.49 2.36 -6.47
CA THR A 52 2.38 1.60 -5.89
C THR A 52 1.18 2.50 -5.59
N GLY A 53 0.02 1.90 -5.29
CA GLY A 53 -1.21 2.64 -4.93
C GLY A 53 -1.25 3.20 -3.50
N LEU A 54 -0.08 3.43 -2.88
CA LEU A 54 0.02 3.99 -1.54
C LEU A 54 0.69 5.36 -1.59
N TYR A 55 -0.01 6.38 -1.05
CA TYR A 55 0.42 7.76 -1.12
C TYR A 55 0.23 8.47 0.21
N PHE A 56 1.19 9.33 0.58
CA PHE A 56 1.02 10.34 1.63
C PHE A 56 1.14 11.72 0.99
N TYR A 57 0.15 12.56 1.22
CA TYR A 57 0.14 13.92 0.71
C TYR A 57 -0.01 14.93 1.83
N ASP A 58 0.46 16.15 1.59
CA ASP A 58 0.20 17.30 2.43
C ASP A 58 -1.21 17.87 2.16
N LYS A 59 -1.57 18.92 2.89
CA LYS A 59 -2.89 19.57 2.77
C LYS A 59 -3.19 20.20 1.40
N ASN A 60 -2.17 20.41 0.55
CA ASN A 60 -2.32 21.06 -0.75
C ASN A 60 -2.80 20.10 -1.84
N VAL A 61 -2.89 18.81 -1.54
CA VAL A 61 -3.24 17.77 -2.53
C VAL A 61 -4.57 18.04 -3.24
N CYS A 62 -5.58 18.49 -2.50
CA CYS A 62 -6.90 18.79 -3.08
C CYS A 62 -6.86 19.95 -4.08
N ASP A 63 -6.03 20.96 -3.83
CA ASP A 63 -5.89 22.09 -4.73
C ASP A 63 -5.08 21.72 -5.97
N TYR A 64 -4.04 20.92 -5.83
CA TYR A 64 -3.29 20.39 -6.97
C TYR A 64 -4.15 19.44 -7.82
N ALA A 65 -4.95 18.59 -7.20
CA ALA A 65 -5.85 17.69 -7.92
C ALA A 65 -6.86 18.42 -8.81
N LYS A 66 -7.34 19.61 -8.39
CA LYS A 66 -8.24 20.46 -9.19
C LYS A 66 -7.58 21.04 -10.46
N LEU A 67 -6.25 21.08 -10.51
CA LEU A 67 -5.49 21.60 -11.66
C LEU A 67 -5.26 20.54 -12.75
N LEU A 68 -5.51 19.28 -12.43
CA LEU A 68 -5.28 18.17 -13.36
C LEU A 68 -6.22 18.28 -14.58
N LYS A 69 -5.68 17.86 -15.71
CA LYS A 69 -6.42 17.71 -16.97
C LYS A 69 -6.42 16.25 -17.38
N PRO A 70 -7.46 15.78 -18.06
CA PRO A 70 -7.46 14.44 -18.62
C PRO A 70 -6.24 14.19 -19.51
N SER A 71 -5.60 13.03 -19.33
CA SER A 71 -4.50 12.55 -20.14
C SER A 71 -4.98 12.22 -21.58
N ALA A 72 -4.05 11.81 -22.44
CA ALA A 72 -4.40 11.29 -23.78
C ALA A 72 -5.32 10.04 -23.71
N ARG A 73 -5.44 9.39 -22.54
CA ARG A 73 -6.36 8.28 -22.27
C ARG A 73 -7.76 8.74 -21.84
N GLY A 74 -7.97 10.05 -21.67
CA GLY A 74 -9.21 10.64 -21.17
C GLY A 74 -9.40 10.53 -19.65
N GLU A 75 -8.38 10.14 -18.90
CA GLU A 75 -8.43 9.93 -17.45
C GLU A 75 -7.60 10.98 -16.70
N LEU A 76 -8.02 11.34 -15.48
CA LEU A 76 -7.20 12.11 -14.55
C LEU A 76 -6.20 11.15 -13.90
N GLU A 77 -4.92 11.36 -14.17
CA GLU A 77 -3.86 10.43 -13.73
C GLU A 77 -3.28 10.87 -12.39
N ILE A 78 -3.18 9.92 -11.45
CA ILE A 78 -2.48 10.15 -10.17
C ILE A 78 -0.99 10.45 -10.40
N THR A 79 -0.42 9.92 -11.47
CA THR A 79 0.95 10.21 -11.88
C THR A 79 1.16 11.68 -12.18
N ASP A 80 0.18 12.36 -12.79
CA ASP A 80 0.27 13.80 -13.08
C ASP A 80 0.18 14.64 -11.79
N LEU A 81 -0.60 14.21 -10.80
CA LEU A 81 -0.58 14.81 -9.47
C LEU A 81 0.81 14.68 -8.83
N ASN A 82 1.42 13.51 -8.91
CA ASN A 82 2.75 13.27 -8.37
C ASN A 82 3.84 14.09 -9.11
N LYS A 83 3.67 14.34 -10.42
CA LYS A 83 4.57 15.24 -11.19
C LYS A 83 4.55 16.67 -10.66
N ILE A 84 3.40 17.20 -10.23
CA ILE A 84 3.33 18.54 -9.63
C ILE A 84 4.24 18.61 -8.39
N TYR A 85 4.24 17.60 -7.54
CA TYR A 85 5.12 17.53 -6.37
C TYR A 85 6.59 17.33 -6.76
N LEU A 86 6.86 16.57 -7.82
CA LEU A 86 8.20 16.38 -8.35
C LEU A 86 8.78 17.70 -8.85
N GLU A 87 8.03 18.44 -9.67
CA GLU A 87 8.44 19.75 -10.22
C GLU A 87 8.67 20.78 -9.11
N LYS A 88 7.89 20.72 -8.04
CA LYS A 88 8.09 21.57 -6.85
C LYS A 88 9.24 21.11 -5.96
N GLY A 89 9.89 19.98 -6.26
CA GLY A 89 10.98 19.43 -5.45
C GLY A 89 10.51 18.88 -4.09
N THR A 90 9.22 18.60 -3.94
CA THR A 90 8.60 18.13 -2.68
C THR A 90 8.05 16.70 -2.77
N LEU A 91 8.37 15.96 -3.83
CA LEU A 91 8.10 14.54 -3.95
C LEU A 91 9.24 13.73 -3.32
N LYS A 92 8.87 12.81 -2.43
CA LYS A 92 9.75 11.77 -1.90
C LYS A 92 9.30 10.41 -2.41
N VAL A 93 10.27 9.55 -2.75
CA VAL A 93 9.99 8.15 -3.09
C VAL A 93 10.65 7.25 -2.06
N GLU A 94 9.87 6.38 -1.45
CA GLU A 94 10.35 5.34 -0.54
C GLU A 94 10.30 4.00 -1.28
N ILE A 95 11.41 3.26 -1.29
CA ILE A 95 11.47 1.96 -1.97
C ILE A 95 11.00 0.86 -1.02
N LEU A 96 10.03 0.08 -1.47
CA LEU A 96 9.62 -1.15 -0.80
C LEU A 96 10.64 -2.24 -1.12
N GLY A 97 11.39 -2.67 -0.10
CA GLY A 97 12.47 -3.66 -0.23
C GLY A 97 11.96 -5.11 -0.21
N ARG A 98 12.89 -6.05 0.00
CA ARG A 98 12.64 -7.51 -0.10
C ARG A 98 11.57 -8.06 0.86
N GLY A 99 11.25 -7.38 1.95
CA GLY A 99 10.24 -7.83 2.91
C GLY A 99 8.79 -7.53 2.51
N PHE A 100 8.57 -6.93 1.34
CA PHE A 100 7.24 -6.54 0.86
C PHE A 100 6.83 -7.40 -0.33
N ALA A 101 5.55 -7.76 -0.37
CA ALA A 101 4.89 -8.25 -1.56
C ALA A 101 3.86 -7.20 -2.00
N TRP A 102 4.02 -6.68 -3.20
CA TRP A 102 3.04 -5.81 -3.83
C TRP A 102 2.45 -6.55 -5.02
N LEU A 103 1.14 -6.70 -5.01
CA LEU A 103 0.41 -7.46 -6.00
C LEU A 103 -0.66 -6.55 -6.61
N ASP A 104 -0.59 -6.39 -7.93
CA ASP A 104 -1.67 -5.78 -8.71
C ASP A 104 -2.81 -6.77 -8.88
N THR A 105 -4.05 -6.29 -8.89
CA THR A 105 -5.26 -7.13 -9.08
C THR A 105 -6.10 -6.65 -10.26
N GLY A 106 -5.49 -5.91 -11.18
CA GLY A 106 -6.18 -5.29 -12.32
C GLY A 106 -6.60 -6.25 -13.44
N THR A 107 -6.16 -7.52 -13.40
CA THR A 107 -6.57 -8.56 -14.34
C THR A 107 -7.04 -9.80 -13.59
N HIS A 108 -7.80 -10.68 -14.26
CA HIS A 108 -8.24 -11.95 -13.66
C HIS A 108 -7.04 -12.81 -13.22
N ASP A 109 -5.99 -12.86 -14.03
CA ASP A 109 -4.78 -13.63 -13.73
C ASP A 109 -4.03 -13.06 -12.52
N SER A 110 -3.84 -11.75 -12.45
CA SER A 110 -3.17 -11.11 -11.31
C SER A 110 -4.00 -11.21 -10.03
N MET A 111 -5.33 -11.15 -10.12
CA MET A 111 -6.22 -11.38 -8.98
C MET A 111 -6.10 -12.81 -8.46
N LEU A 112 -6.06 -13.80 -9.35
CA LEU A 112 -5.89 -15.20 -8.98
C LEU A 112 -4.51 -15.43 -8.31
N GLN A 113 -3.44 -14.85 -8.86
CA GLN A 113 -2.11 -14.90 -8.26
C GLN A 113 -2.09 -14.28 -6.85
N ALA A 114 -2.72 -13.12 -6.66
CA ALA A 114 -2.83 -12.49 -5.35
C ALA A 114 -3.61 -13.36 -4.36
N SER A 115 -4.72 -13.96 -4.79
CA SER A 115 -5.52 -14.88 -3.95
C SER A 115 -4.72 -16.11 -3.53
N ASN A 116 -3.99 -16.74 -4.45
CA ASN A 116 -3.13 -17.89 -4.16
C ASN A 116 -1.97 -17.51 -3.21
N PHE A 117 -1.40 -16.30 -3.36
CA PHE A 117 -0.37 -15.80 -2.46
C PHE A 117 -0.92 -15.64 -1.04
N VAL A 118 -2.08 -14.97 -0.89
CA VAL A 118 -2.74 -14.78 0.42
C VAL A 118 -3.03 -16.13 1.06
N GLN A 119 -3.66 -17.05 0.32
CA GLN A 119 -3.96 -18.42 0.81
C GLN A 119 -2.69 -19.12 1.31
N SER A 120 -1.62 -19.09 0.51
CA SER A 120 -0.35 -19.74 0.88
C SER A 120 0.27 -19.14 2.14
N MET A 121 0.23 -17.82 2.28
CA MET A 121 0.74 -17.14 3.47
C MET A 121 -0.08 -17.47 4.72
N GLU A 122 -1.42 -17.45 4.62
CA GLU A 122 -2.29 -17.77 5.74
C GLU A 122 -2.16 -19.22 6.19
N LEU A 123 -2.09 -20.17 5.23
CA LEU A 123 -1.90 -21.60 5.55
C LEU A 123 -0.55 -21.88 6.22
N ASN A 124 0.53 -21.23 5.76
CA ASN A 124 1.87 -21.49 6.29
C ASN A 124 2.12 -20.83 7.64
N LYS A 125 1.56 -19.64 7.87
CA LYS A 125 1.78 -18.89 9.12
C LYS A 125 0.67 -19.10 10.15
N GLY A 126 -0.53 -19.50 9.72
CA GLY A 126 -1.70 -19.51 10.59
C GLY A 126 -2.20 -18.11 10.98
N GLU A 127 -1.72 -17.07 10.30
CA GLU A 127 -2.08 -15.67 10.52
C GLU A 127 -2.93 -15.15 9.37
N LYS A 128 -3.96 -14.36 9.67
CA LYS A 128 -4.80 -13.73 8.65
C LYS A 128 -4.15 -12.46 8.11
N ILE A 129 -4.12 -12.32 6.78
CA ILE A 129 -3.66 -11.08 6.14
C ILE A 129 -4.76 -10.03 6.24
N SER A 130 -4.36 -8.80 6.63
CA SER A 130 -5.27 -7.65 6.77
C SER A 130 -6.43 -7.88 7.74
N CYS A 131 -6.21 -8.66 8.81
CA CYS A 131 -7.18 -8.81 9.88
C CYS A 131 -7.34 -7.49 10.64
N LEU A 132 -8.43 -6.77 10.38
CA LEU A 132 -8.63 -5.40 10.91
C LEU A 132 -8.77 -5.39 12.42
N GLU A 133 -9.43 -6.37 13.01
CA GLU A 133 -9.61 -6.51 14.44
C GLU A 133 -8.28 -6.74 15.15
N GLU A 134 -7.44 -7.63 14.63
CA GLU A 134 -6.10 -7.89 15.16
C GLU A 134 -5.20 -6.66 15.05
N ILE A 135 -5.22 -5.98 13.89
CA ILE A 135 -4.46 -4.74 13.67
C ILE A 135 -4.91 -3.66 14.65
N ALA A 136 -6.21 -3.46 14.80
CA ALA A 136 -6.77 -2.45 15.71
C ALA A 136 -6.41 -2.75 17.17
N TYR A 137 -6.45 -4.00 17.57
CA TYR A 137 -6.08 -4.45 18.91
C TYR A 137 -4.58 -4.25 19.19
N THR A 138 -3.72 -4.73 18.30
CA THR A 138 -2.26 -4.64 18.47
C THR A 138 -1.73 -3.21 18.48
N HIS A 139 -2.43 -2.29 17.82
CA HIS A 139 -2.12 -0.85 17.85
C HIS A 139 -2.83 -0.08 18.99
N GLY A 140 -3.60 -0.77 19.82
CA GLY A 140 -4.30 -0.15 20.94
C GLY A 140 -5.46 0.77 20.53
N PHE A 141 -5.99 0.64 19.31
CA PHE A 141 -7.12 1.44 18.84
C PHE A 141 -8.45 0.96 19.44
N VAL A 142 -8.55 -0.36 19.72
CA VAL A 142 -9.74 -0.98 20.29
C VAL A 142 -9.33 -2.02 21.33
N SER A 143 -10.07 -2.10 22.47
CA SER A 143 -9.80 -3.12 23.48
C SER A 143 -10.26 -4.50 23.05
N GLY A 144 -9.60 -5.56 23.59
CA GLY A 144 -9.97 -6.94 23.31
C GLY A 144 -11.42 -7.26 23.70
N GLU A 145 -11.89 -6.75 24.85
CA GLU A 145 -13.28 -6.91 25.31
C GLU A 145 -14.27 -6.32 24.32
N THR A 146 -13.97 -5.13 23.78
CA THR A 146 -14.82 -4.46 22.78
C THR A 146 -14.90 -5.30 21.49
N ILE A 147 -13.76 -5.82 21.03
CA ILE A 147 -13.74 -6.68 19.84
C ILE A 147 -14.56 -7.95 20.08
N LEU A 148 -14.31 -8.66 21.18
CA LEU A 148 -15.04 -9.88 21.51
C LEU A 148 -16.55 -9.66 21.59
N LYS A 149 -16.99 -8.55 22.16
CA LYS A 149 -18.38 -8.15 22.21
C LYS A 149 -18.96 -7.88 20.82
N ASN A 150 -18.21 -7.18 19.95
CA ASN A 150 -18.67 -6.81 18.61
C ASN A 150 -18.83 -8.03 17.68
N ILE A 151 -18.03 -9.07 17.92
CA ILE A 151 -18.10 -10.32 17.13
C ILE A 151 -18.93 -11.42 17.80
N GLU A 152 -19.62 -11.11 18.89
CA GLU A 152 -20.49 -12.05 19.57
C GLU A 152 -21.60 -12.56 18.63
N GLY A 153 -21.77 -13.87 18.57
CA GLY A 153 -22.75 -14.52 17.69
C GLY A 153 -22.32 -14.73 16.24
N TYR A 154 -21.26 -14.09 15.76
CA TYR A 154 -20.73 -14.36 14.41
C TYR A 154 -19.96 -15.69 14.38
N LYS A 155 -20.21 -16.51 13.35
CA LYS A 155 -19.62 -17.85 13.17
C LYS A 155 -18.93 -17.91 11.81
N SER A 156 -17.62 -18.02 11.78
CA SER A 156 -16.80 -18.32 10.60
C SER A 156 -15.36 -18.54 11.05
N ASP A 157 -14.55 -19.18 10.21
CA ASP A 157 -13.11 -19.37 10.45
C ASP A 157 -12.39 -18.05 10.74
N TYR A 158 -12.82 -16.96 10.11
CA TYR A 158 -12.28 -15.63 10.35
C TYR A 158 -12.52 -15.17 11.79
N TYR A 159 -13.77 -15.21 12.26
CA TYR A 159 -14.09 -14.77 13.63
C TYR A 159 -13.60 -15.75 14.70
N ASP A 160 -13.43 -17.02 14.37
CA ASP A 160 -12.77 -18.00 15.25
C ASP A 160 -11.27 -17.66 15.41
N TYR A 161 -10.61 -17.26 14.32
CA TYR A 161 -9.26 -16.75 14.36
C TYR A 161 -9.16 -15.49 15.24
N VAL A 162 -10.01 -14.48 15.00
CA VAL A 162 -10.00 -13.23 15.79
C VAL A 162 -10.20 -13.53 17.28
N ARG A 163 -11.18 -14.36 17.66
CA ARG A 163 -11.39 -14.76 19.07
C ARG A 163 -10.14 -15.38 19.67
N ASN A 164 -9.52 -16.31 18.96
CA ASN A 164 -8.35 -17.02 19.43
C ASN A 164 -7.15 -16.06 19.64
N VAL A 165 -6.90 -15.16 18.70
CA VAL A 165 -5.82 -14.16 18.81
C VAL A 165 -6.03 -13.25 20.02
N ILE A 166 -7.22 -12.68 20.15
CA ILE A 166 -7.54 -11.76 21.26
C ILE A 166 -7.43 -12.47 22.60
N LEU A 167 -8.05 -13.64 22.77
CA LEU A 167 -8.02 -14.39 24.03
C LEU A 167 -6.62 -14.82 24.43
N LYS A 168 -5.80 -15.32 23.48
CA LYS A 168 -4.39 -15.69 23.76
C LYS A 168 -3.58 -14.49 24.22
N SER A 169 -3.73 -13.36 23.55
CA SER A 169 -2.99 -12.14 23.91
C SER A 169 -3.40 -11.61 25.29
N MET A 170 -4.69 -11.65 25.64
CA MET A 170 -5.19 -11.24 26.97
C MET A 170 -4.70 -12.16 28.10
N THR A 171 -4.43 -13.44 27.82
CA THR A 171 -3.87 -14.40 28.78
C THR A 171 -2.35 -14.39 28.88
N GLY A 172 -1.68 -13.49 28.15
CA GLY A 172 -0.22 -13.30 28.21
C GLY A 172 0.57 -14.34 27.41
N VAL A 173 -0.08 -15.19 26.64
CA VAL A 173 0.60 -16.08 25.68
C VAL A 173 1.02 -15.23 24.48
N ARG A 174 2.35 -14.99 24.34
CA ARG A 174 2.89 -14.30 23.15
C ARG A 174 2.62 -15.15 21.92
N ILE A 175 2.02 -14.52 20.92
CA ILE A 175 1.82 -15.03 19.56
C ILE A 175 3.13 -14.91 18.79
#